data_550e4ee46c1176d75bd4f756a883c15a
#
_entry.id   550e4ee46c1176d75bd4f756a883c15a
#
_cell.length_a   1.000
_cell.length_b   1.000
_cell.length_c   1.000
_cell.angle_alpha   90.00
_cell.angle_beta   90.00
_cell.angle_gamma   90.00
#
_symmetry.space_group_name_H-M   'P 1'
#
loop_
_entity.id
_entity.type
_entity.pdbx_description
1 polymer ?
#
loop_
_entity_poly.entity_id
_entity_poly.type
_entity_poly.pdbx_seq_one_letter_code
_entity_poly.pdbx_strand_id
1 'polypeptide(L)'
;MKKRNLPLGVTESRTEPRFRYSRGQHTKPRYFYYGGETSKSKARAKVVALANRENKKWSAKIAAARIGRKTKSNRSGIVGVSIKTEKGRLPRSVYRYWWARWPGYPSGVKFSILEHKNQKAFGLAQIARELESTDRQVVEREYLARKKAGKLVRARLQK
;
A
#
# COMPACT_ATOMS: atom_id res chain seq x y z
N MET A 1 7.69 -33.53 3.57
CA MET A 1 6.75 -32.78 4.46
C MET A 1 6.59 -31.35 3.94
N LYS A 2 5.39 -30.94 3.49
CA LYS A 2 5.12 -29.55 3.07
C LYS A 2 5.22 -28.63 4.30
N LYS A 3 6.18 -27.71 4.32
CA LYS A 3 6.22 -26.62 5.33
C LYS A 3 4.90 -25.87 5.25
N ARG A 4 4.01 -26.09 6.22
CA ARG A 4 2.75 -25.33 6.32
C ARG A 4 3.10 -23.91 6.72
N ASN A 5 3.04 -22.99 5.77
CA ASN A 5 3.33 -21.58 6.00
C ASN A 5 2.41 -21.02 7.10
N LEU A 6 2.99 -20.53 8.18
CA LEU A 6 2.28 -19.80 9.21
C LEU A 6 2.14 -18.33 8.77
N PRO A 7 1.05 -17.64 9.17
CA PRO A 7 0.89 -16.22 8.91
C PRO A 7 2.03 -15.38 9.52
N LEU A 8 2.26 -14.19 8.96
CA LEU A 8 3.26 -13.25 9.44
C LEU A 8 3.08 -12.97 10.95
N GLY A 9 4.15 -13.06 11.69
CA GLY A 9 4.18 -12.84 13.14
C GLY A 9 3.84 -14.06 13.98
N VAL A 10 3.49 -15.21 13.39
CA VAL A 10 3.26 -16.46 14.09
C VAL A 10 4.49 -17.33 14.04
N THR A 11 4.93 -17.79 15.21
CA THR A 11 6.03 -18.76 15.37
C THR A 11 5.60 -19.90 16.27
N GLU A 12 6.03 -21.11 15.99
CA GLU A 12 5.90 -22.25 16.89
C GLU A 12 7.18 -22.36 17.73
N SER A 13 7.04 -22.49 19.04
CA SER A 13 8.18 -22.69 19.92
C SER A 13 8.79 -24.07 19.69
N ARG A 14 10.11 -24.18 19.78
CA ARG A 14 10.84 -25.45 19.69
C ARG A 14 10.97 -26.15 21.03
N THR A 15 10.91 -25.39 22.11
CA THR A 15 11.16 -25.87 23.49
C THR A 15 9.89 -26.07 24.31
N GLU A 16 8.82 -25.36 23.95
CA GLU A 16 7.56 -25.39 24.68
C GLU A 16 6.37 -25.67 23.76
N PRO A 17 5.34 -26.38 24.21
CA PRO A 17 4.17 -26.71 23.41
C PRO A 17 3.27 -25.48 23.23
N ARG A 18 3.73 -24.46 22.50
CA ARG A 18 2.98 -23.23 22.26
C ARG A 18 3.25 -22.60 20.89
N PHE A 19 2.27 -21.87 20.41
CA PHE A 19 2.43 -20.87 19.37
C PHE A 19 2.57 -19.48 19.97
N ARG A 20 3.41 -18.65 19.39
CA ARG A 20 3.57 -17.24 19.73
C ARG A 20 3.12 -16.38 18.55
N TYR A 21 2.29 -15.37 18.85
CA TYR A 21 2.03 -14.26 17.92
C TYR A 21 2.67 -12.99 18.45
N SER A 22 3.52 -12.36 17.63
CA SER A 22 4.15 -11.09 17.95
C SER A 22 4.42 -10.32 16.66
N ARG A 23 4.20 -9.04 16.69
CA ARG A 23 4.46 -8.15 15.56
C ARG A 23 5.45 -7.05 15.93
N GLY A 24 6.73 -7.46 16.05
CA GLY A 24 7.82 -6.55 16.39
C GLY A 24 7.70 -5.94 17.79
N GLN A 25 8.38 -4.82 18.00
CA GLN A 25 8.48 -4.14 19.30
C GLN A 25 7.18 -3.46 19.76
N HIS A 26 6.19 -3.32 18.87
CA HIS A 26 4.97 -2.54 19.14
C HIS A 26 3.79 -3.34 19.66
N THR A 27 3.91 -4.65 19.77
CA THR A 27 2.84 -5.51 20.29
C THR A 27 3.36 -6.46 21.35
N LYS A 28 2.67 -6.52 22.51
CA LYS A 28 2.96 -7.54 23.49
C LYS A 28 2.74 -8.93 22.88
N PRO A 29 3.68 -9.88 23.01
CA PRO A 29 3.51 -11.22 22.47
C PRO A 29 2.32 -11.92 23.12
N ARG A 30 1.54 -12.65 22.31
CA ARG A 30 0.46 -13.52 22.79
C ARG A 30 0.83 -14.96 22.57
N TYR A 31 0.58 -15.78 23.56
CA TYR A 31 0.95 -17.20 23.60
C TYR A 31 -0.31 -18.06 23.55
N PHE A 32 -0.24 -19.15 22.81
CA PHE A 32 -1.31 -20.14 22.63
C PHE A 32 -0.72 -21.50 22.92
N TYR A 33 -0.91 -21.96 24.14
CA TYR A 33 -0.42 -23.25 24.60
C TYR A 33 -1.27 -24.41 24.07
N TYR A 34 -0.64 -25.54 23.83
CA TYR A 34 -1.30 -26.80 23.53
C TYR A 34 -0.68 -27.90 24.36
N GLY A 35 -1.43 -28.98 24.57
CA GLY A 35 -1.19 -30.04 25.53
C GLY A 35 -2.36 -30.16 26.51
N GLY A 36 -2.52 -31.26 27.17
CA GLY A 36 -3.71 -31.53 27.98
C GLY A 36 -4.99 -31.52 27.12
N GLU A 37 -5.98 -30.73 27.53
CA GLU A 37 -7.27 -30.63 26.82
C GLU A 37 -7.24 -29.86 25.50
N THR A 38 -6.22 -29.02 25.28
CA THR A 38 -6.12 -28.22 24.07
C THR A 38 -5.24 -28.89 23.02
N SER A 39 -5.83 -29.37 21.94
CA SER A 39 -5.06 -29.96 20.85
C SER A 39 -4.22 -28.91 20.11
N LYS A 40 -3.07 -29.33 19.58
CA LYS A 40 -2.19 -28.50 18.74
C LYS A 40 -2.96 -27.85 17.56
N SER A 41 -3.90 -28.57 16.98
CA SER A 41 -4.74 -28.07 15.88
C SER A 41 -5.63 -26.91 16.32
N LYS A 42 -6.28 -27.02 17.49
CA LYS A 42 -7.12 -25.95 18.07
C LYS A 42 -6.29 -24.70 18.41
N ALA A 43 -5.12 -24.87 19.05
CA ALA A 43 -4.22 -23.76 19.37
C ALA A 43 -3.73 -23.05 18.10
N ARG A 44 -3.36 -23.81 17.07
CA ARG A 44 -2.96 -23.30 15.77
C ARG A 44 -4.08 -22.50 15.10
N ALA A 45 -5.30 -23.01 15.09
CA ALA A 45 -6.45 -22.31 14.49
C ALA A 45 -6.70 -20.96 15.20
N LYS A 46 -6.63 -20.92 16.53
CA LYS A 46 -6.79 -19.69 17.33
C LYS A 46 -5.71 -18.65 17.00
N VAL A 47 -4.43 -19.04 16.95
CA VAL A 47 -3.34 -18.09 16.63
C VAL A 47 -3.38 -17.60 15.21
N VAL A 48 -3.76 -18.46 14.25
CA VAL A 48 -3.90 -18.08 12.83
C VAL A 48 -5.05 -17.09 12.64
N ALA A 49 -6.21 -17.34 13.26
CA ALA A 49 -7.35 -16.44 13.22
C ALA A 49 -7.00 -15.05 13.80
N LEU A 50 -6.32 -15.02 14.97
CA LEU A 50 -5.84 -13.78 15.56
C LEU A 50 -4.87 -13.06 14.63
N ALA A 51 -3.86 -13.77 14.11
CA ALA A 51 -2.85 -13.18 13.23
C ALA A 51 -3.45 -12.58 11.97
N ASN A 52 -4.38 -13.28 11.33
CA ASN A 52 -5.06 -12.78 10.12
C ASN A 52 -5.88 -11.51 10.41
N ARG A 53 -6.63 -11.49 11.52
CA ARG A 53 -7.40 -10.32 11.95
C ARG A 53 -6.52 -9.12 12.25
N GLU A 54 -5.47 -9.31 13.03
CA GLU A 54 -4.55 -8.23 13.41
C GLU A 54 -3.70 -7.77 12.21
N ASN A 55 -3.24 -8.68 11.36
CA ASN A 55 -2.49 -8.34 10.15
C ASN A 55 -3.33 -7.49 9.17
N LYS A 56 -4.63 -7.79 9.03
CA LYS A 56 -5.55 -6.98 8.23
C LYS A 56 -5.70 -5.56 8.78
N LYS A 57 -5.90 -5.42 10.09
CA LYS A 57 -5.98 -4.11 10.76
C LYS A 57 -4.69 -3.30 10.60
N TRP A 58 -3.52 -3.93 10.80
CA TRP A 58 -2.23 -3.28 10.65
C TRP A 58 -1.95 -2.85 9.23
N SER A 59 -2.25 -3.69 8.25
CA SER A 59 -2.09 -3.35 6.84
C SER A 59 -2.93 -2.13 6.46
N ALA A 60 -4.18 -2.09 6.89
CA ALA A 60 -5.05 -0.94 6.67
C ALA A 60 -4.53 0.33 7.39
N LYS A 61 -4.13 0.21 8.67
CA LYS A 61 -3.60 1.33 9.46
C LYS A 61 -2.30 1.88 8.87
N ILE A 62 -1.36 1.01 8.49
CA ILE A 62 -0.09 1.41 7.87
C ILE A 62 -0.33 2.02 6.50
N ALA A 63 -1.21 1.45 5.70
CA ALA A 63 -1.58 2.00 4.40
C ALA A 63 -2.18 3.39 4.56
N ALA A 64 -3.16 3.56 5.45
CA ALA A 64 -3.77 4.85 5.76
C ALA A 64 -2.74 5.88 6.27
N ALA A 65 -1.89 5.48 7.22
CA ALA A 65 -0.86 6.36 7.78
C ALA A 65 0.20 6.78 6.76
N ARG A 66 0.57 5.88 5.83
CA ARG A 66 1.53 6.18 4.75
C ARG A 66 0.94 7.05 3.66
N ILE A 67 -0.32 6.80 3.29
CA ILE A 67 -1.00 7.53 2.21
C ILE A 67 -1.44 8.92 2.69
N GLY A 68 -1.78 9.07 3.97
CA GLY A 68 -2.21 10.34 4.57
C GLY A 68 -1.09 11.30 4.96
N ARG A 69 0.18 10.88 4.92
CA ARG A 69 1.30 11.73 5.34
C ARG A 69 2.08 12.30 4.16
N LYS A 70 2.34 13.61 4.21
CA LYS A 70 3.34 14.25 3.37
C LYS A 70 4.73 13.79 3.83
N THR A 71 5.38 12.93 3.07
CA THR A 71 6.74 12.44 3.37
C THR A 71 7.79 13.40 2.79
N LYS A 72 9.00 13.44 3.38
CA LYS A 72 10.13 14.22 2.86
C LYS A 72 10.45 13.88 1.39
N SER A 73 10.15 12.65 0.95
CA SER A 73 10.34 12.19 -0.44
C SER A 73 9.18 12.55 -1.37
N ASN A 74 8.12 13.19 -0.89
CA ASN A 74 6.98 13.58 -1.72
C ASN A 74 7.27 14.87 -2.49
N ARG A 75 7.89 14.73 -3.65
CA ARG A 75 8.23 15.84 -4.55
C ARG A 75 7.02 16.48 -5.24
N SER A 76 5.84 15.86 -5.19
CA SER A 76 4.63 16.43 -5.80
C SER A 76 4.01 17.56 -5.00
N GLY A 77 4.28 17.61 -3.70
CA GLY A 77 3.59 18.50 -2.77
C GLY A 77 2.16 18.06 -2.41
N ILE A 78 1.61 17.05 -3.08
CA ILE A 78 0.24 16.55 -2.90
C ILE A 78 0.28 15.19 -2.20
N VAL A 79 -0.45 15.07 -1.10
CA VAL A 79 -0.55 13.82 -0.34
C VAL A 79 -1.21 12.74 -1.22
N GLY A 80 -0.55 11.58 -1.30
CA GLY A 80 -1.04 10.45 -2.11
C GLY A 80 -0.64 10.50 -3.59
N VAL A 81 0.00 11.57 -4.06
CA VAL A 81 0.54 11.66 -5.43
C VAL A 81 2.07 11.60 -5.38
N SER A 82 2.68 10.72 -6.14
CA SER A 82 4.13 10.56 -6.19
C SER A 82 4.62 10.16 -7.58
N ILE A 83 5.84 10.58 -7.91
CA ILE A 83 6.52 10.06 -9.11
C ILE A 83 7.20 8.75 -8.78
N LYS A 84 7.13 7.80 -9.70
CA LYS A 84 7.78 6.49 -9.60
C LYS A 84 8.56 6.18 -10.86
N THR A 85 9.61 5.39 -10.67
CA THR A 85 10.44 4.87 -11.76
C THR A 85 10.50 3.35 -11.60
N GLU A 86 10.13 2.63 -12.63
CA GLU A 86 10.21 1.17 -12.68
C GLU A 86 11.14 0.74 -13.81
N LYS A 87 11.94 -0.29 -13.57
CA LYS A 87 12.73 -0.93 -14.61
C LYS A 87 11.80 -1.74 -15.51
N GLY A 88 11.94 -1.57 -16.80
CA GLY A 88 11.21 -2.37 -17.79
C GLY A 88 11.77 -3.78 -17.95
N ARG A 89 11.09 -4.59 -18.75
CA ARG A 89 11.54 -5.97 -19.07
C ARG A 89 12.78 -5.98 -19.97
N LEU A 90 12.92 -4.99 -20.83
CA LEU A 90 14.09 -4.89 -21.71
C LEU A 90 15.26 -4.27 -20.97
N PRO A 91 16.51 -4.70 -21.24
CA PRO A 91 17.71 -4.08 -20.69
C PRO A 91 17.69 -2.56 -20.94
N ARG A 92 17.99 -1.79 -19.89
CA ARG A 92 17.99 -0.32 -19.92
C ARG A 92 16.65 0.39 -20.11
N SER A 93 15.51 -0.33 -20.26
CA SER A 93 14.22 0.34 -20.31
C SER A 93 13.80 0.83 -18.93
N VAL A 94 13.34 2.08 -18.87
CA VAL A 94 12.92 2.73 -17.63
C VAL A 94 11.58 3.40 -17.85
N TYR A 95 10.59 3.01 -17.06
CA TYR A 95 9.26 3.61 -17.11
C TYR A 95 9.10 4.59 -15.96
N ARG A 96 8.70 5.81 -16.27
CA ARG A 96 8.38 6.84 -15.30
C ARG A 96 6.90 7.18 -15.37
N TYR A 97 6.27 7.26 -14.20
CA TYR A 97 4.84 7.58 -14.11
C TYR A 97 4.52 8.35 -12.85
N TRP A 98 3.45 9.12 -12.90
CA TRP A 98 2.81 9.68 -11.74
C TRP A 98 1.80 8.68 -11.19
N TRP A 99 1.84 8.48 -9.88
CA TRP A 99 1.06 7.48 -9.17
C TRP A 99 0.18 8.15 -8.12
N ALA A 100 -1.16 8.00 -8.27
CA ALA A 100 -2.16 8.46 -7.32
C ALA A 100 -2.62 7.31 -6.43
N ARG A 101 -2.65 7.53 -5.11
CA ARG A 101 -3.10 6.56 -4.11
C ARG A 101 -3.93 7.24 -3.04
N TRP A 102 -4.88 6.50 -2.48
CA TRP A 102 -5.71 6.97 -1.37
C TRP A 102 -6.03 5.84 -0.39
N PRO A 103 -6.52 6.16 0.84
CA PRO A 103 -7.04 5.18 1.77
C PRO A 103 -8.15 4.36 1.09
N GLY A 104 -8.07 3.04 1.17
CA GLY A 104 -8.98 2.14 0.47
C GLY A 104 -8.49 1.64 -0.89
N TYR A 105 -7.60 2.38 -1.57
CA TYR A 105 -7.01 1.94 -2.84
C TYR A 105 -5.47 2.08 -2.84
N PRO A 106 -4.74 1.24 -2.10
CA PRO A 106 -3.29 1.33 -1.96
C PRO A 106 -2.52 0.96 -3.22
N SER A 107 -3.10 0.17 -4.13
CA SER A 107 -2.53 -0.14 -5.45
C SER A 107 -2.42 1.09 -6.34
N GLY A 108 -3.31 2.06 -6.17
CA GLY A 108 -3.28 3.33 -6.86
C GLY A 108 -3.49 3.26 -8.38
N VAL A 109 -3.56 4.43 -8.99
CA VAL A 109 -3.66 4.60 -10.45
C VAL A 109 -2.37 5.21 -10.97
N LYS A 110 -1.84 4.65 -12.06
CA LYS A 110 -0.58 5.09 -12.70
C LYS A 110 -0.88 5.84 -14.00
N PHE A 111 -0.21 6.97 -14.19
CA PHE A 111 -0.27 7.78 -15.41
C PHE A 111 1.14 7.91 -15.98
N SER A 112 1.37 7.29 -17.13
CA SER A 112 2.68 7.24 -17.80
C SER A 112 3.13 8.63 -18.24
N ILE A 113 4.38 9.00 -17.93
CA ILE A 113 4.97 10.25 -18.38
C ILE A 113 5.29 10.19 -19.88
N LEU A 114 5.62 9.01 -20.38
CA LEU A 114 5.87 8.78 -21.81
C LEU A 114 4.60 9.02 -22.65
N GLU A 115 3.46 8.50 -22.18
CA GLU A 115 2.18 8.59 -22.87
C GLU A 115 1.56 10.01 -22.78
N HIS A 116 1.57 10.59 -21.59
CA HIS A 116 0.83 11.82 -21.29
C HIS A 116 1.69 13.09 -21.21
N LYS A 117 3.02 12.98 -21.30
CA LYS A 117 3.99 14.02 -20.90
C LYS A 117 3.89 14.34 -19.39
N ASN A 118 4.96 14.89 -18.83
CA ASN A 118 5.07 15.04 -17.36
C ASN A 118 3.95 15.86 -16.73
N GLN A 119 3.61 17.01 -17.32
CA GLN A 119 2.60 17.92 -16.76
C GLN A 119 1.18 17.34 -16.82
N LYS A 120 0.80 16.70 -17.95
CA LYS A 120 -0.52 16.06 -18.08
C LYS A 120 -0.62 14.85 -17.14
N ALA A 121 0.40 13.99 -17.08
CA ALA A 121 0.42 12.83 -16.20
C ALA A 121 0.30 13.23 -14.72
N PHE A 122 0.96 14.32 -14.31
CA PHE A 122 0.82 14.87 -12.97
C PHE A 122 -0.60 15.37 -12.70
N GLY A 123 -1.17 16.17 -13.59
CA GLY A 123 -2.53 16.68 -13.45
C GLY A 123 -3.58 15.58 -13.37
N LEU A 124 -3.45 14.53 -14.20
CA LEU A 124 -4.31 13.35 -14.13
C LEU A 124 -4.19 12.62 -12.79
N ALA A 125 -2.97 12.42 -12.28
CA ALA A 125 -2.75 11.78 -10.99
C ALA A 125 -3.30 12.62 -9.82
N GLN A 126 -3.18 13.94 -9.88
CA GLN A 126 -3.78 14.85 -8.90
C GLN A 126 -5.31 14.69 -8.88
N ILE A 127 -5.95 14.76 -10.03
CA ILE A 127 -7.40 14.67 -10.16
C ILE A 127 -7.90 13.29 -9.72
N ALA A 128 -7.23 12.21 -10.15
CA ALA A 128 -7.56 10.85 -9.71
C ALA A 128 -7.50 10.71 -8.18
N ARG A 129 -6.53 11.38 -7.54
CA ARG A 129 -6.41 11.42 -6.07
C ARG A 129 -7.52 12.23 -5.41
N GLU A 130 -7.88 13.38 -5.96
CA GLU A 130 -8.92 14.25 -5.43
C GLU A 130 -10.31 13.63 -5.55
N LEU A 131 -10.59 13.00 -6.69
CA LEU A 131 -11.86 12.30 -6.92
C LEU A 131 -11.91 10.89 -6.32
N GLU A 132 -10.76 10.37 -5.84
CA GLU A 132 -10.59 8.97 -5.43
C GLU A 132 -11.12 7.97 -6.47
N SER A 133 -10.96 8.32 -7.76
CA SER A 133 -11.51 7.58 -8.88
C SER A 133 -10.44 6.80 -9.64
N THR A 134 -10.78 5.54 -9.95
CA THR A 134 -9.97 4.68 -10.83
C THR A 134 -10.40 4.78 -12.31
N ASP A 135 -11.53 5.42 -12.57
CA ASP A 135 -12.06 5.61 -13.91
C ASP A 135 -11.28 6.68 -14.67
N ARG A 136 -10.52 6.24 -15.67
CA ARG A 136 -9.66 7.12 -16.47
C ARG A 136 -10.46 8.13 -17.31
N GLN A 137 -11.65 7.76 -17.77
CA GLN A 137 -12.48 8.64 -18.60
C GLN A 137 -13.01 9.81 -17.76
N VAL A 138 -13.46 9.54 -16.53
CA VAL A 138 -13.88 10.56 -15.56
C VAL A 138 -12.73 11.51 -15.24
N VAL A 139 -11.54 10.96 -14.97
CA VAL A 139 -10.34 11.75 -14.65
C VAL A 139 -9.90 12.62 -15.84
N GLU A 140 -9.93 12.09 -17.06
CA GLU A 140 -9.56 12.87 -18.25
C GLU A 140 -10.57 13.97 -18.56
N ARG A 141 -11.85 13.72 -18.42
CA ARG A 141 -12.91 14.72 -18.59
C ARG A 141 -12.71 15.90 -17.64
N GLU A 142 -12.49 15.59 -16.37
CA GLU A 142 -12.23 16.62 -15.35
C GLU A 142 -10.92 17.39 -15.62
N TYR A 143 -9.86 16.69 -16.07
CA TYR A 143 -8.62 17.34 -16.48
C TYR A 143 -8.84 18.36 -17.58
N LEU A 144 -9.61 18.01 -18.62
CA LEU A 144 -9.90 18.91 -19.73
C LEU A 144 -10.75 20.11 -19.28
N ALA A 145 -11.72 19.89 -18.40
CA ALA A 145 -12.53 20.96 -17.80
C ALA A 145 -11.66 21.96 -17.03
N ARG A 146 -10.78 21.46 -16.15
CA ARG A 146 -9.85 22.31 -15.38
C ARG A 146 -8.82 23.02 -16.25
N LYS A 147 -8.37 22.37 -17.31
CA LYS A 147 -7.45 22.98 -18.28
C LYS A 147 -8.10 24.18 -18.96
N LYS A 148 -9.35 24.07 -19.43
CA LYS A 148 -10.12 25.17 -20.01
C LYS A 148 -10.32 26.31 -19.01
N ALA A 149 -10.57 25.98 -17.75
CA ALA A 149 -10.78 26.97 -16.68
C ALA A 149 -9.48 27.59 -16.12
N GLY A 150 -8.30 27.23 -16.63
CA GLY A 150 -7.01 27.71 -16.12
C GLY A 150 -6.66 27.24 -14.69
N LYS A 151 -7.36 26.23 -14.17
CA LYS A 151 -7.28 25.76 -12.77
C LYS A 151 -6.29 24.59 -12.56
N LEU A 152 -5.42 24.28 -13.51
CA LEU A 152 -4.43 23.22 -13.36
C LEU A 152 -3.26 23.67 -12.50
N VAL A 153 -2.95 22.87 -11.48
CA VAL A 153 -1.74 23.05 -10.68
C VAL A 153 -0.53 22.58 -11.47
N ARG A 154 0.52 23.39 -11.53
CA ARG A 154 1.78 23.01 -12.17
C ARG A 154 2.58 22.07 -11.26
N ALA A 155 3.16 21.02 -11.84
CA ALA A 155 4.11 20.15 -11.14
C ALA A 155 5.31 20.99 -10.72
N ARG A 156 5.44 21.26 -9.43
CA ARG A 156 6.68 21.83 -8.87
C ARG A 156 7.67 20.67 -8.71
N LEU A 157 8.46 20.41 -9.74
CA LEU A 157 9.66 19.61 -9.58
C LEU A 157 10.64 20.47 -8.77
N GLN A 158 10.67 20.28 -7.46
CA GLN A 158 11.80 20.77 -6.67
C GLN A 158 13.06 20.07 -7.21
N LYS A 159 14.00 20.87 -7.69
CA LYS A 159 15.33 20.45 -8.13
C LYS A 159 16.09 19.73 -7.04
#